data_b00a3d3a53455ec38af758428f610d4b
#
_entry.id   b00a3d3a53455ec38af758428f610d4b
#
_cell.length_a   1.000
_cell.length_b   1.000
_cell.length_c   1.000
_cell.angle_alpha   90.00
_cell.angle_beta   90.00
_cell.angle_gamma   90.00
#
_symmetry.space_group_name_H-M   'P 1'
#
loop_
_entity.id
_entity.type
_entity.pdbx_description
1 polymer ?
#
loop_
_entity_poly.entity_id
_entity_poly.type
_entity_poly.pdbx_seq_one_letter_code
_entity_poly.pdbx_strand_id
1 'polypeptide(L)'
;MNSKERVHRALRREPVDRVPVFMWFHPETAKRFAARLDIPVSRLAEAMGDDIRQTWVNNNYAMEGIVHQHNGESHVDEWGVRWVKDGPFNQAVEFPLANLSADEVRAYRFPVDRLEYLLSLMNPILAQREDYFIGCDVSPCVFEMY
;
A
#
# COMPACT_ATOMS: atom_id res chain seq x y z
N MET A 1 27.27 -1.96 5.34
CA MET A 1 26.30 -2.66 4.47
C MET A 1 25.13 -1.72 4.25
N ASN A 2 24.70 -1.48 3.01
CA ASN A 2 23.50 -0.69 2.76
C ASN A 2 22.23 -1.55 2.93
N SER A 3 21.06 -0.91 2.93
CA SER A 3 19.77 -1.58 3.16
C SER A 3 19.46 -2.66 2.13
N LYS A 4 19.67 -2.37 0.85
CA LYS A 4 19.45 -3.32 -0.25
C LYS A 4 20.31 -4.57 -0.11
N GLU A 5 21.61 -4.40 0.13
CA GLU A 5 22.53 -5.51 0.32
C GLU A 5 22.15 -6.36 1.53
N ARG A 6 21.75 -5.72 2.64
CA ARG A 6 21.33 -6.40 3.87
C ARG A 6 20.15 -7.33 3.62
N VAL A 7 19.11 -6.84 2.94
CA VAL A 7 17.93 -7.66 2.61
C VAL A 7 18.31 -8.81 1.68
N HIS A 8 19.11 -8.56 0.63
CA HIS A 8 19.54 -9.61 -0.28
C HIS A 8 20.35 -10.71 0.43
N ARG A 9 21.26 -10.34 1.33
CA ARG A 9 22.04 -11.33 2.10
C ARG A 9 21.13 -12.13 3.05
N ALA A 10 20.22 -11.46 3.75
CA ALA A 10 19.27 -12.15 4.62
C ALA A 10 18.41 -13.16 3.85
N LEU A 11 17.91 -12.81 2.67
CA LEU A 11 17.15 -13.72 1.80
C LEU A 11 17.98 -14.93 1.34
N ARG A 12 19.30 -14.76 1.17
CA ARG A 12 20.23 -15.85 0.85
C ARG A 12 20.77 -16.59 2.07
N ARG A 13 20.31 -16.21 3.29
CA ARG A 13 20.80 -16.78 4.57
C ARG A 13 22.30 -16.56 4.78
N GLU A 14 22.84 -15.49 4.24
CA GLU A 14 24.21 -15.04 4.44
C GLU A 14 24.32 -14.17 5.69
N PRO A 15 25.52 -14.04 6.31
CA PRO A 15 25.74 -13.15 7.45
C PRO A 15 25.39 -11.69 7.11
N VAL A 16 24.69 -11.04 8.04
CA VAL A 16 24.30 -9.63 7.98
C VAL A 16 24.79 -8.88 9.22
N ASP A 17 24.94 -7.56 9.11
CA ASP A 17 25.34 -6.70 10.24
C ASP A 17 24.20 -6.53 11.28
N ARG A 18 22.95 -6.60 10.87
CA ARG A 18 21.73 -6.64 11.70
C ARG A 18 20.58 -7.27 10.92
N VAL A 19 19.55 -7.67 11.60
CA VAL A 19 18.30 -8.14 10.96
C VAL A 19 17.71 -7.00 10.11
N PRO A 20 17.32 -7.25 8.86
CA PRO A 20 16.57 -6.27 8.06
C PRO A 20 15.26 -5.88 8.75
N VAL A 21 14.91 -4.61 8.66
CA VAL A 21 13.71 -4.05 9.26
C VAL A 21 12.80 -3.53 8.17
N PHE A 22 11.52 -3.83 8.30
CA PHE A 22 10.43 -3.19 7.58
C PHE A 22 9.32 -2.87 8.57
N MET A 23 8.87 -1.62 8.55
CA MET A 23 7.77 -1.18 9.40
C MET A 23 6.76 -0.42 8.57
N TRP A 24 5.53 -0.89 8.61
CA TRP A 24 4.40 -0.15 8.08
C TRP A 24 3.60 0.48 9.21
N PHE A 25 3.20 1.71 9.03
CA PHE A 25 2.38 2.43 10.00
C PHE A 25 1.11 2.93 9.34
N HIS A 26 -0.01 2.79 10.03
CA HIS A 26 -1.20 3.55 9.68
C HIS A 26 -0.85 5.06 9.63
N PRO A 27 -1.34 5.83 8.65
CA PRO A 27 -0.96 7.25 8.45
C PRO A 27 -1.06 8.12 9.69
N GLU A 28 -2.12 7.95 10.51
CA GLU A 28 -2.27 8.70 11.75
C GLU A 28 -1.19 8.34 12.79
N THR A 29 -0.80 7.09 12.84
CA THR A 29 0.30 6.63 13.69
C THR A 29 1.63 7.20 13.19
N ALA A 30 1.86 7.16 11.87
CA ALA A 30 3.05 7.75 11.26
C ALA A 30 3.19 9.25 11.56
N LYS A 31 2.10 10.01 11.45
CA LYS A 31 2.07 11.45 11.79
C LYS A 31 2.44 11.69 13.26
N ARG A 32 1.89 10.88 14.18
CA ARG A 32 2.19 11.00 15.61
C ARG A 32 3.64 10.68 15.94
N PHE A 33 4.23 9.65 15.34
CA PHE A 33 5.63 9.31 15.52
C PHE A 33 6.56 10.37 14.92
N ALA A 34 6.29 10.83 13.70
CA ALA A 34 7.05 11.86 13.05
C ALA A 34 7.07 13.18 13.85
N ALA A 35 5.90 13.60 14.37
CA ALA A 35 5.78 14.77 15.24
C ALA A 35 6.59 14.60 16.54
N ARG A 36 6.60 13.39 17.13
CA ARG A 36 7.35 13.12 18.36
C ARG A 36 8.88 13.14 18.14
N LEU A 37 9.32 12.79 16.93
CA LEU A 37 10.73 12.80 16.54
C LEU A 37 11.17 14.16 15.93
N ASP A 38 10.25 15.09 15.80
CA ASP A 38 10.46 16.40 15.15
C ASP A 38 11.02 16.26 13.71
N ILE A 39 10.42 15.35 12.94
CA ILE A 39 10.79 15.08 11.55
C ILE A 39 9.56 15.07 10.64
N PRO A 40 9.69 15.33 9.33
CA PRO A 40 8.59 15.10 8.40
C PRO A 40 8.27 13.60 8.28
N VAL A 41 6.99 13.27 8.03
CA VAL A 41 6.55 11.88 7.86
C VAL A 41 7.35 11.13 6.78
N SER A 42 7.74 11.82 5.70
CA SER A 42 8.55 11.25 4.63
C SER A 42 9.93 10.72 5.08
N ARG A 43 10.43 11.19 6.24
CA ARG A 43 11.72 10.76 6.81
C ARG A 43 11.55 9.68 7.88
N LEU A 44 10.31 9.29 8.21
CA LEU A 44 10.05 8.36 9.30
C LEU A 44 10.68 6.98 9.05
N ALA A 45 10.48 6.41 7.86
CA ALA A 45 11.04 5.11 7.50
C ALA A 45 12.59 5.09 7.63
N GLU A 46 13.24 6.17 7.19
CA GLU A 46 14.70 6.31 7.34
C GLU A 46 15.11 6.43 8.81
N ALA A 47 14.43 7.26 9.58
CA ALA A 47 14.70 7.47 11.00
C ALA A 47 14.49 6.19 11.83
N MET A 48 13.56 5.33 11.42
CA MET A 48 13.29 4.04 12.04
C MET A 48 14.23 2.92 11.54
N GLY A 49 15.09 3.19 10.58
CA GLY A 49 16.06 2.23 10.05
C GLY A 49 15.49 1.20 9.10
N ASP A 50 14.38 1.52 8.42
CA ASP A 50 13.76 0.64 7.43
C ASP A 50 14.69 0.33 6.27
N ASP A 51 14.79 -0.94 5.91
CA ASP A 51 15.59 -1.45 4.81
C ASP A 51 14.81 -1.67 3.52
N ILE A 52 13.49 -1.60 3.60
CA ILE A 52 12.58 -1.83 2.47
C ILE A 52 11.81 -0.54 2.18
N ARG A 53 11.60 -0.26 0.92
CA ARG A 53 10.66 0.75 0.45
C ARG A 53 9.52 0.06 -0.26
N GLN A 54 8.30 0.36 0.16
CA GLN A 54 7.09 -0.28 -0.35
C GLN A 54 6.03 0.75 -0.70
N THR A 55 5.24 0.45 -1.70
CA THR A 55 4.01 1.16 -2.00
C THR A 55 2.95 0.19 -2.53
N TRP A 56 1.70 0.65 -2.50
CA TRP A 56 0.56 -0.05 -3.05
C TRP A 56 0.43 0.27 -4.54
N VAL A 57 0.33 -0.75 -5.38
CA VAL A 57 0.09 -0.58 -6.82
C VAL A 57 -1.38 -0.50 -7.17
N ASN A 58 -2.26 -0.79 -6.25
CA ASN A 58 -3.71 -0.77 -6.45
C ASN A 58 -4.40 0.46 -5.84
N ASN A 59 -3.65 1.51 -5.50
CA ASN A 59 -4.15 2.75 -4.91
C ASN A 59 -4.99 2.53 -3.63
N ASN A 60 -4.47 1.72 -2.73
CA ASN A 60 -5.20 1.21 -1.57
C ASN A 60 -5.40 2.24 -0.43
N TYR A 61 -5.17 3.51 -0.69
CA TYR A 61 -5.33 4.58 0.31
C TYR A 61 -6.74 4.63 0.90
N ALA A 62 -7.74 4.20 0.14
CA ALA A 62 -9.11 4.13 0.62
C ALA A 62 -9.28 3.22 1.85
N MET A 63 -8.60 2.08 1.89
CA MET A 63 -8.62 1.16 3.03
C MET A 63 -8.02 1.78 4.29
N GLU A 64 -7.06 2.67 4.15
CA GLU A 64 -6.33 3.27 5.26
C GLU A 64 -7.00 4.52 5.83
N GLY A 65 -8.17 4.91 5.32
CA GLY A 65 -8.89 6.10 5.77
C GLY A 65 -8.27 7.43 5.33
N ILE A 66 -7.36 7.41 4.33
CA ILE A 66 -6.66 8.61 3.86
C ILE A 66 -7.56 9.48 3.00
N VAL A 67 -8.52 8.87 2.28
CA VAL A 67 -9.37 9.56 1.29
C VAL A 67 -10.42 10.41 1.96
N HIS A 68 -10.98 9.96 3.08
CA HIS A 68 -12.10 10.59 3.76
C HIS A 68 -11.70 11.16 5.12
N GLN A 69 -12.32 12.26 5.49
CA GLN A 69 -12.12 12.93 6.78
C GLN A 69 -13.18 12.55 7.82
N HIS A 70 -14.42 12.32 7.39
CA HIS A 70 -15.56 12.12 8.30
C HIS A 70 -16.23 10.77 8.06
N ASN A 71 -16.76 10.17 9.13
CA ASN A 71 -17.56 8.95 9.05
C ASN A 71 -18.77 9.14 8.14
N GLY A 72 -19.07 8.12 7.35
CA GLY A 72 -20.16 8.12 6.38
C GLY A 72 -19.78 8.69 5.01
N GLU A 73 -18.67 9.41 4.88
CA GLU A 73 -18.17 9.77 3.54
C GLU A 73 -17.83 8.53 2.73
N SER A 74 -18.10 8.57 1.44
CA SER A 74 -17.92 7.40 0.57
C SER A 74 -17.37 7.78 -0.80
N HIS A 75 -16.75 6.82 -1.47
CA HIS A 75 -16.35 6.91 -2.88
C HIS A 75 -16.43 5.53 -3.53
N VAL A 76 -16.35 5.50 -4.84
CA VAL A 76 -16.16 4.28 -5.64
C VAL A 76 -14.76 4.34 -6.23
N ASP A 77 -13.98 3.28 -6.06
CA ASP A 77 -12.62 3.19 -6.57
C ASP A 77 -12.57 2.80 -8.07
N GLU A 78 -11.36 2.67 -8.61
CA GLU A 78 -11.15 2.31 -10.01
C GLU A 78 -11.67 0.91 -10.38
N TRP A 79 -11.85 0.05 -9.38
CA TRP A 79 -12.34 -1.32 -9.54
C TRP A 79 -13.86 -1.42 -9.42
N GLY A 80 -14.53 -0.31 -9.07
CA GLY A 80 -15.96 -0.26 -8.86
C GLY A 80 -16.40 -0.66 -7.45
N VAL A 81 -15.47 -0.83 -6.52
CA VAL A 81 -15.77 -1.10 -5.12
C VAL A 81 -16.17 0.18 -4.42
N ARG A 82 -17.30 0.18 -3.72
CA ARG A 82 -17.74 1.31 -2.89
C ARG A 82 -17.18 1.20 -1.48
N TRP A 83 -16.53 2.25 -1.07
CA TRP A 83 -15.92 2.39 0.25
C TRP A 83 -16.66 3.43 1.07
N VAL A 84 -16.84 3.16 2.36
CA VAL A 84 -17.41 4.09 3.33
C VAL A 84 -16.48 4.21 4.52
N LYS A 85 -16.21 5.44 4.95
CA LYS A 85 -15.40 5.66 6.16
C LYS A 85 -16.18 5.27 7.41
N ASP A 86 -15.56 4.39 8.21
CA ASP A 86 -16.02 4.02 9.54
C ASP A 86 -14.85 4.00 10.53
N GLY A 87 -14.86 4.92 11.46
CA GLY A 87 -13.76 5.11 12.41
C GLY A 87 -12.44 5.47 11.73
N PRO A 88 -11.32 4.78 12.03
CA PRO A 88 -10.02 5.06 11.45
C PRO A 88 -9.83 4.47 10.04
N PHE A 89 -10.77 3.65 9.56
CA PHE A 89 -10.64 2.91 8.30
C PHE A 89 -11.80 3.20 7.35
N ASN A 90 -11.60 2.88 6.08
CA ASN A 90 -12.69 2.72 5.12
C ASN A 90 -13.08 1.24 5.03
N GLN A 91 -14.39 1.00 4.91
CA GLN A 91 -14.96 -0.34 4.74
C GLN A 91 -15.49 -0.47 3.32
N ALA A 92 -15.18 -1.58 2.65
CA ALA A 92 -15.81 -1.94 1.39
C ALA A 92 -17.25 -2.41 1.68
N VAL A 93 -18.22 -1.77 1.04
CA VAL A 93 -19.66 -2.01 1.32
C VAL A 93 -20.45 -2.46 0.09
N GLU A 94 -19.98 -2.17 -1.12
CA GLU A 94 -20.56 -2.65 -2.37
C GLU A 94 -19.45 -3.16 -3.29
N PHE A 95 -19.71 -4.31 -3.90
CA PHE A 95 -18.74 -5.01 -4.74
C PHE A 95 -19.30 -5.16 -6.15
N PRO A 96 -18.55 -4.85 -7.21
CA PRO A 96 -19.07 -4.81 -8.58
C PRO A 96 -19.54 -6.16 -9.10
N LEU A 97 -19.04 -7.27 -8.57
CA LEU A 97 -19.39 -8.61 -9.02
C LEU A 97 -20.40 -9.35 -8.14
N ALA A 98 -20.73 -8.81 -6.96
CA ALA A 98 -21.51 -9.53 -5.93
C ALA A 98 -22.91 -9.96 -6.39
N ASN A 99 -23.55 -9.20 -7.27
CA ASN A 99 -24.92 -9.44 -7.72
C ASN A 99 -25.01 -9.84 -9.21
N LEU A 100 -23.88 -10.13 -9.85
CA LEU A 100 -23.85 -10.52 -11.25
C LEU A 100 -24.15 -12.02 -11.43
N SER A 101 -24.82 -12.35 -12.52
CA SER A 101 -24.94 -13.75 -12.96
C SER A 101 -23.58 -14.29 -13.42
N ALA A 102 -23.46 -15.61 -13.53
CA ALA A 102 -22.24 -16.26 -14.01
C ALA A 102 -21.82 -15.79 -15.40
N ASP A 103 -22.76 -15.44 -16.28
CA ASP A 103 -22.46 -14.96 -17.63
C ASP A 103 -21.99 -13.50 -17.61
N GLU A 104 -22.55 -12.66 -16.76
CA GLU A 104 -22.09 -11.29 -16.56
C GLU A 104 -20.70 -11.26 -15.94
N VAL A 105 -20.39 -12.14 -14.97
CA VAL A 105 -19.04 -12.28 -14.41
C VAL A 105 -18.03 -12.68 -15.49
N ARG A 106 -18.38 -13.64 -16.39
CA ARG A 106 -17.50 -14.01 -17.51
C ARG A 106 -17.31 -12.87 -18.52
N ALA A 107 -18.31 -12.02 -18.66
CA ALA A 107 -18.23 -10.87 -19.55
C ALA A 107 -17.54 -9.65 -18.92
N TYR A 108 -17.33 -9.63 -17.62
CA TYR A 108 -16.70 -8.53 -16.91
C TYR A 108 -15.30 -8.24 -17.48
N ARG A 109 -15.00 -6.96 -17.64
CA ARG A 109 -13.69 -6.49 -18.14
C ARG A 109 -13.01 -5.69 -17.05
N PHE A 110 -11.85 -6.19 -16.59
CA PHE A 110 -10.99 -5.42 -15.70
C PHE A 110 -10.51 -4.14 -16.37
N PRO A 111 -10.40 -3.03 -15.62
CA PRO A 111 -9.94 -1.74 -16.14
C PRO A 111 -8.41 -1.74 -16.39
N VAL A 112 -7.95 -2.61 -17.29
CA VAL A 112 -6.53 -2.79 -17.61
C VAL A 112 -5.87 -1.55 -18.21
N ASP A 113 -6.64 -0.65 -18.77
CA ASP A 113 -6.24 0.67 -19.25
C ASP A 113 -5.71 1.57 -18.12
N ARG A 114 -6.06 1.28 -16.87
CA ARG A 114 -5.57 1.99 -15.69
C ARG A 114 -4.22 1.48 -15.19
N LEU A 115 -3.75 0.35 -15.70
CA LEU A 115 -2.54 -0.32 -15.21
C LEU A 115 -1.29 0.56 -15.28
N GLU A 116 -1.08 1.29 -16.38
CA GLU A 116 0.08 2.18 -16.52
C GLU A 116 0.08 3.29 -15.46
N TYR A 117 -1.09 3.87 -15.19
CA TYR A 117 -1.24 4.86 -14.12
C TYR A 117 -0.90 4.25 -12.75
N LEU A 118 -1.48 3.09 -12.43
CA LEU A 118 -1.24 2.42 -11.14
C LEU A 118 0.25 2.06 -10.96
N LEU A 119 0.89 1.54 -11.99
CA LEU A 119 2.33 1.26 -11.97
C LEU A 119 3.17 2.54 -11.80
N SER A 120 2.72 3.66 -12.33
CA SER A 120 3.44 4.94 -12.18
C SER A 120 3.51 5.43 -10.73
N LEU A 121 2.58 4.99 -9.87
CA LEU A 121 2.59 5.30 -8.45
C LEU A 121 3.83 4.73 -7.72
N MET A 122 4.49 3.74 -8.32
CA MET A 122 5.74 3.19 -7.79
C MET A 122 6.96 4.08 -8.08
N ASN A 123 6.88 5.02 -9.01
CA ASN A 123 8.06 5.81 -9.45
C ASN A 123 8.83 6.47 -8.30
N PRO A 124 8.19 7.08 -7.28
CA PRO A 124 8.91 7.70 -6.17
C PRO A 124 9.76 6.72 -5.35
N ILE A 125 9.30 5.47 -5.18
CA ILE A 125 10.11 4.46 -4.46
C ILE A 125 11.12 3.78 -5.37
N LEU A 126 10.82 3.60 -6.66
CA LEU A 126 11.76 3.07 -7.64
C LEU A 126 12.99 3.97 -7.79
N ALA A 127 12.87 5.27 -7.56
CA ALA A 127 13.99 6.19 -7.53
C ALA A 127 15.02 5.86 -6.43
N GLN A 128 14.62 5.13 -5.39
CA GLN A 128 15.45 4.73 -4.25
C GLN A 128 16.05 3.32 -4.39
N ARG A 129 15.87 2.66 -5.52
CA ARG A 129 16.22 1.24 -5.75
C ARG A 129 17.71 0.90 -5.64
N GLU A 130 18.59 1.89 -5.68
CA GLU A 130 20.03 1.64 -5.54
C GLU A 130 20.42 1.38 -4.07
N ASP A 131 19.76 2.04 -3.14
CA ASP A 131 20.09 1.98 -1.71
C ASP A 131 19.17 1.04 -0.92
N TYR A 132 17.92 0.89 -1.35
CA TYR A 132 16.89 0.13 -0.64
C TYR A 132 16.36 -1.06 -1.44
N PHE A 133 15.90 -2.07 -0.73
CA PHE A 133 15.11 -3.13 -1.33
C PHE A 133 13.70 -2.60 -1.62
N ILE A 134 13.23 -2.79 -2.85
CA ILE A 134 11.93 -2.30 -3.27
C ILE A 134 10.89 -3.42 -3.17
N GLY A 135 9.84 -3.17 -2.41
CA GLY A 135 8.65 -3.99 -2.28
C GLY A 135 7.47 -3.39 -3.04
N CYS A 136 6.63 -4.28 -3.54
CA CYS A 136 5.36 -3.93 -4.16
C CYS A 136 4.26 -4.68 -3.41
N ASP A 137 3.29 -3.95 -2.89
CA ASP A 137 2.12 -4.56 -2.28
C ASP A 137 0.97 -4.57 -3.30
N VAL A 138 0.40 -5.74 -3.51
CA VAL A 138 -0.73 -5.99 -4.41
C VAL A 138 -1.97 -6.48 -3.64
N SER A 139 -1.92 -6.34 -2.34
CA SER A 139 -3.08 -6.58 -1.47
C SER A 139 -4.12 -5.45 -1.64
N PRO A 140 -5.41 -5.69 -1.46
CA PRO A 140 -6.00 -6.97 -1.13
C PRO A 140 -5.94 -7.97 -2.27
N CYS A 141 -5.78 -9.24 -1.93
CA CYS A 141 -5.87 -10.32 -2.91
C CYS A 141 -7.33 -10.56 -3.32
N VAL A 142 -7.54 -11.42 -4.29
CA VAL A 142 -8.86 -11.68 -4.91
C VAL A 142 -9.99 -11.91 -3.90
N PHE A 143 -9.72 -12.54 -2.75
CA PHE A 143 -10.72 -12.83 -1.73
C PHE A 143 -11.21 -11.62 -0.93
N GLU A 144 -10.44 -10.56 -0.85
CA GLU A 144 -10.84 -9.34 -0.12
C GLU A 144 -11.63 -8.39 -1.01
N MET A 145 -11.62 -8.61 -2.32
CA MET A 145 -12.26 -7.77 -3.33
C MET A 145 -13.64 -8.29 -3.79
N TYR A 146 -14.04 -9.51 -3.36
CA TYR A 146 -15.27 -10.18 -3.83
C TYR A 146 -16.14 -10.73 -2.71
#